data_a7f5740a3c196ee0ee1540e32c32ca1c
#
_entry.id   a7f5740a3c196ee0ee1540e32c32ca1c
#
_cell.length_a   1.000
_cell.length_b   1.000
_cell.length_c   1.000
_cell.angle_alpha   90.00
_cell.angle_beta   90.00
_cell.angle_gamma   90.00
#
_symmetry.space_group_name_H-M   'P 1'
#
loop_
_entity.id
_entity.type
_entity.pdbx_description
1 polymer ?
#
loop_
_entity_poly.entity_id
_entity_poly.type
_entity_poly.pdbx_seq_one_letter_code
_entity_poly.pdbx_strand_id
1 'polypeptide(L)'
;HISKNSATQIVEEISKLVKQNINLMDETGHIIASCDKSRIGDFHYGAYKIISENLEEYYIDEDDLSKGIKKGINLPLELDGGIVGVIGMTGGYEEVITSGKLLKKMTEILLMESRANYRQLMNKRVKNAFYEEWLINGGYKNADLEDRGMALGIDINKPRRVFIASIDELDNLKDSQQGQSQIAKFETDVDAFLKRNNYKMHFRNASRQIIIIDNMDTGKVVKFAENLAGYVWEKDKFELNIGIDSAQSYDMHE
;
A
#
# COMPACT_ATOMS: atom_id res chain seq x y z
N HIS A 1 -14.22 -3.74 -6.68
CA HIS A 1 -14.60 -2.58 -5.86
C HIS A 1 -13.48 -1.54 -5.83
N ILE A 2 -13.81 -0.26 -6.05
CA ILE A 2 -12.90 0.90 -5.96
C ILE A 2 -13.09 1.55 -4.59
N SER A 3 -11.99 1.78 -3.83
CA SER A 3 -12.10 2.49 -2.56
C SER A 3 -12.34 3.99 -2.79
N LYS A 4 -13.14 4.64 -1.91
CA LYS A 4 -13.39 6.09 -2.00
C LYS A 4 -12.10 6.91 -1.97
N ASN A 5 -11.13 6.50 -1.13
CA ASN A 5 -9.84 7.21 -1.04
C ASN A 5 -9.05 7.14 -2.35
N SER A 6 -8.94 5.95 -2.96
CA SER A 6 -8.27 5.79 -4.26
C SER A 6 -9.00 6.58 -5.36
N ALA A 7 -10.35 6.53 -5.38
CA ALA A 7 -11.15 7.27 -6.35
C ALA A 7 -10.93 8.78 -6.25
N THR A 8 -10.97 9.33 -5.02
CA THR A 8 -10.75 10.76 -4.78
C THR A 8 -9.35 11.19 -5.24
N GLN A 9 -8.33 10.45 -4.85
CA GLN A 9 -6.95 10.76 -5.24
C GLN A 9 -6.77 10.72 -6.77
N ILE A 10 -7.35 9.72 -7.45
CA ILE A 10 -7.30 9.59 -8.90
C ILE A 10 -7.99 10.77 -9.58
N VAL A 11 -9.20 11.15 -9.16
CA VAL A 11 -9.93 12.28 -9.74
C VAL A 11 -9.18 13.60 -9.51
N GLU A 12 -8.59 13.80 -8.33
CA GLU A 12 -7.78 14.98 -8.03
C GLU A 12 -6.53 15.08 -8.91
N GLU A 13 -5.83 13.98 -9.18
CA GLU A 13 -4.67 13.98 -10.07
C GLU A 13 -5.06 14.22 -11.53
N ILE A 14 -6.11 13.55 -12.00
CA ILE A 14 -6.57 13.68 -13.38
C ILE A 14 -7.15 15.09 -13.64
N SER A 15 -7.88 15.66 -12.69
CA SER A 15 -8.49 17.00 -12.84
C SER A 15 -7.48 18.13 -13.04
N LYS A 16 -6.22 17.92 -12.65
CA LYS A 16 -5.12 18.86 -12.93
C LYS A 16 -4.71 18.87 -14.41
N LEU A 17 -4.99 17.78 -15.12
CA LEU A 17 -4.55 17.56 -16.51
C LEU A 17 -5.63 17.90 -17.54
N VAL A 18 -6.90 17.89 -17.15
CA VAL A 18 -8.04 18.13 -18.05
C VAL A 18 -8.95 19.22 -17.51
N LYS A 19 -9.60 19.97 -18.43
CA LYS A 19 -10.53 21.05 -18.07
C LYS A 19 -11.97 20.57 -17.86
N GLN A 20 -12.29 19.37 -18.34
CA GLN A 20 -13.62 18.79 -18.29
C GLN A 20 -13.93 18.26 -16.88
N ASN A 21 -15.21 18.26 -16.51
CA ASN A 21 -15.64 17.63 -15.28
C ASN A 21 -15.58 16.11 -15.42
N ILE A 22 -14.96 15.47 -14.42
CA ILE A 22 -14.79 14.03 -14.33
C ILE A 22 -15.55 13.50 -13.14
N ASN A 23 -16.24 12.39 -13.33
CA ASN A 23 -16.87 11.60 -12.28
C ASN A 23 -16.32 10.18 -12.33
N LEU A 24 -16.09 9.60 -11.16
CA LEU A 24 -15.79 8.19 -10.99
C LEU A 24 -16.93 7.53 -10.23
N MET A 25 -17.53 6.50 -10.81
CA MET A 25 -18.65 5.78 -10.26
C MET A 25 -18.22 4.34 -9.90
N ASP A 26 -18.85 3.79 -8.86
CA ASP A 26 -18.66 2.41 -8.45
C ASP A 26 -19.44 1.42 -9.33
N GLU A 27 -19.32 0.14 -9.00
CA GLU A 27 -20.03 -0.96 -9.67
C GLU A 27 -21.56 -0.95 -9.48
N THR A 28 -22.09 -0.06 -8.65
CA THR A 28 -23.54 0.14 -8.46
C THR A 28 -24.06 1.38 -9.17
N GLY A 29 -23.18 2.15 -9.82
CA GLY A 29 -23.51 3.36 -10.54
C GLY A 29 -23.58 4.62 -9.69
N HIS A 30 -23.09 4.60 -8.43
CA HIS A 30 -23.02 5.80 -7.60
C HIS A 30 -21.68 6.52 -7.76
N ILE A 31 -21.72 7.84 -7.76
CA ILE A 31 -20.53 8.69 -7.84
C ILE A 31 -19.74 8.60 -6.54
N ILE A 32 -18.54 8.04 -6.60
CA ILE A 32 -17.63 7.90 -5.46
C ILE A 32 -16.55 8.99 -5.40
N ALA A 33 -16.27 9.64 -6.54
CA ALA A 33 -15.40 10.81 -6.62
C ALA A 33 -15.80 11.68 -7.80
N SER A 34 -15.67 13.00 -7.67
CA SER A 34 -16.05 14.00 -8.67
C SER A 34 -15.24 15.27 -8.51
N CYS A 35 -14.98 15.98 -9.62
CA CYS A 35 -14.51 17.37 -9.60
C CYS A 35 -15.54 18.30 -8.92
N ASP A 36 -16.83 18.02 -9.09
CA ASP A 36 -17.92 18.66 -8.36
C ASP A 36 -18.30 17.81 -7.14
N LYS A 37 -17.77 18.19 -5.97
CA LYS A 37 -17.95 17.45 -4.72
C LYS A 37 -19.41 17.32 -4.28
N SER A 38 -20.30 18.21 -4.74
CA SER A 38 -21.74 18.13 -4.42
C SER A 38 -22.42 16.91 -5.01
N ARG A 39 -21.84 16.31 -6.05
CA ARG A 39 -22.37 15.14 -6.75
C ARG A 39 -21.97 13.79 -6.14
N ILE A 40 -21.08 13.80 -5.17
CA ILE A 40 -20.60 12.55 -4.55
C ILE A 40 -21.75 11.89 -3.77
N GLY A 41 -22.05 10.65 -4.11
CA GLY A 41 -23.15 9.86 -3.58
C GLY A 41 -24.38 9.80 -4.51
N ASP A 42 -24.45 10.69 -5.52
CA ASP A 42 -25.55 10.67 -6.49
C ASP A 42 -25.51 9.42 -7.37
N PHE A 43 -26.69 8.94 -7.75
CA PHE A 43 -26.82 7.89 -8.75
C PHE A 43 -26.56 8.46 -10.16
N HIS A 44 -25.78 7.74 -10.97
CA HIS A 44 -25.42 8.16 -12.32
C HIS A 44 -25.97 7.19 -13.37
N TYR A 45 -27.01 7.61 -14.07
CA TYR A 45 -27.72 6.78 -15.06
C TYR A 45 -26.80 6.20 -16.14
N GLY A 46 -25.85 7.00 -16.68
CA GLY A 46 -24.91 6.53 -17.71
C GLY A 46 -23.99 5.42 -17.21
N ALA A 47 -23.60 5.47 -15.93
CA ALA A 47 -22.82 4.40 -15.33
C ALA A 47 -23.64 3.12 -15.15
N TYR A 48 -24.87 3.26 -14.67
CA TYR A 48 -25.79 2.13 -14.56
C TYR A 48 -26.02 1.42 -15.91
N LYS A 49 -26.19 2.18 -17.01
CA LYS A 49 -26.31 1.62 -18.36
C LYS A 49 -25.08 0.82 -18.78
N ILE A 50 -23.89 1.37 -18.58
CA ILE A 50 -22.63 0.66 -18.86
C ILE A 50 -22.58 -0.68 -18.11
N ILE A 51 -22.88 -0.67 -16.82
CA ILE A 51 -22.76 -1.86 -15.97
C ILE A 51 -23.83 -2.89 -16.29
N SER A 52 -25.09 -2.48 -16.40
CA SER A 52 -26.24 -3.39 -16.60
C SER A 52 -26.26 -4.02 -17.99
N GLU A 53 -25.80 -3.32 -19.00
CA GLU A 53 -25.84 -3.76 -20.40
C GLU A 53 -24.45 -4.17 -20.93
N ASN A 54 -23.41 -4.10 -20.08
CA ASN A 54 -22.00 -4.41 -20.40
C ASN A 54 -21.50 -3.68 -21.66
N LEU A 55 -21.74 -2.37 -21.71
CA LEU A 55 -21.40 -1.54 -22.86
C LEU A 55 -19.92 -1.13 -22.83
N GLU A 56 -19.32 -1.01 -24.02
CA GLU A 56 -17.93 -0.49 -24.16
C GLU A 56 -17.86 1.01 -23.95
N GLU A 57 -18.95 1.75 -24.27
CA GLU A 57 -19.11 3.17 -24.02
C GLU A 57 -20.59 3.54 -24.02
N TYR A 58 -20.95 4.60 -23.33
CA TYR A 58 -22.28 5.18 -23.36
C TYR A 58 -22.21 6.70 -23.37
N TYR A 59 -22.67 7.30 -24.47
CA TYR A 59 -22.69 8.74 -24.64
C TYR A 59 -24.11 9.30 -24.42
N ILE A 60 -24.19 10.36 -23.63
CA ILE A 60 -25.42 11.12 -23.36
C ILE A 60 -25.31 12.42 -24.17
N ASP A 61 -26.22 12.60 -25.15
CA ASP A 61 -26.14 13.71 -26.12
C ASP A 61 -26.75 15.02 -25.60
N GLU A 62 -27.70 14.96 -24.69
CA GLU A 62 -28.41 16.12 -24.16
C GLU A 62 -28.43 16.12 -22.63
N ASP A 63 -28.36 17.34 -22.06
CA ASP A 63 -28.52 17.55 -20.63
C ASP A 63 -30.00 17.34 -20.22
N ASP A 64 -30.20 16.56 -19.12
CA ASP A 64 -31.50 16.52 -18.42
C ASP A 64 -31.26 16.97 -16.96
N LEU A 65 -31.35 18.28 -16.77
CA LEU A 65 -31.09 18.92 -15.47
C LEU A 65 -32.08 18.44 -14.38
N SER A 66 -33.29 18.01 -14.79
CA SER A 66 -34.29 17.50 -13.84
C SER A 66 -33.88 16.19 -13.21
N LYS A 67 -33.02 15.42 -13.89
CA LYS A 67 -32.46 14.12 -13.43
C LYS A 67 -30.97 14.20 -13.06
N GLY A 68 -30.37 15.40 -13.08
CA GLY A 68 -28.93 15.56 -12.83
C GLY A 68 -28.02 14.96 -13.92
N ILE A 69 -28.59 14.68 -15.10
CA ILE A 69 -27.87 14.10 -16.24
C ILE A 69 -27.20 15.21 -17.01
N LYS A 70 -25.91 15.07 -17.31
CA LYS A 70 -25.14 16.00 -18.15
C LYS A 70 -24.65 15.29 -19.41
N LYS A 71 -24.63 16.04 -20.51
CA LYS A 71 -24.03 15.62 -21.78
C LYS A 71 -22.59 15.17 -21.57
N GLY A 72 -22.23 14.01 -22.09
CA GLY A 72 -20.88 13.47 -21.92
C GLY A 72 -20.76 11.98 -22.20
N ILE A 73 -19.51 11.48 -22.12
CA ILE A 73 -19.17 10.09 -22.33
C ILE A 73 -18.99 9.36 -21.01
N ASN A 74 -19.44 8.12 -20.96
CA ASN A 74 -19.21 7.18 -19.87
C ASN A 74 -18.47 5.96 -20.41
N LEU A 75 -17.42 5.53 -19.74
CA LEU A 75 -16.55 4.44 -20.15
C LEU A 75 -16.35 3.46 -18.99
N PRO A 76 -16.49 2.14 -19.21
CA PRO A 76 -16.25 1.15 -18.15
C PRO A 76 -14.78 1.14 -17.75
N LEU A 77 -14.52 0.96 -16.45
CA LEU A 77 -13.20 0.67 -15.90
C LEU A 77 -13.11 -0.84 -15.66
N GLU A 78 -12.15 -1.48 -16.29
CA GLU A 78 -12.02 -2.92 -16.28
C GLU A 78 -10.74 -3.35 -15.60
N LEU A 79 -10.85 -4.26 -14.64
CA LEU A 79 -9.72 -4.92 -13.99
C LEU A 79 -10.00 -6.41 -13.88
N ASP A 80 -9.00 -7.22 -14.13
CA ASP A 80 -9.07 -8.69 -14.02
C ASP A 80 -10.24 -9.30 -14.85
N GLY A 81 -10.60 -8.64 -15.97
CA GLY A 81 -11.66 -9.12 -16.87
C GLY A 81 -13.09 -8.77 -16.45
N GLY A 82 -13.27 -7.89 -15.45
CA GLY A 82 -14.59 -7.42 -15.01
C GLY A 82 -14.65 -5.90 -14.86
N ILE A 83 -15.86 -5.34 -15.03
CA ILE A 83 -16.14 -3.93 -14.78
C ILE A 83 -16.10 -3.68 -13.27
N VAL A 84 -15.23 -2.77 -12.83
CA VAL A 84 -15.05 -2.39 -11.41
C VAL A 84 -15.62 -1.02 -11.09
N GLY A 85 -16.05 -0.28 -12.11
CA GLY A 85 -16.63 1.05 -12.01
C GLY A 85 -16.73 1.70 -13.39
N VAL A 86 -17.07 2.97 -13.42
CA VAL A 86 -17.23 3.75 -14.66
C VAL A 86 -16.57 5.11 -14.48
N ILE A 87 -15.91 5.62 -15.52
CA ILE A 87 -15.45 7.01 -15.58
C ILE A 87 -16.33 7.79 -16.53
N GLY A 88 -16.85 8.93 -16.07
CA GLY A 88 -17.64 9.87 -16.86
C GLY A 88 -16.90 11.18 -17.12
N MET A 89 -17.03 11.72 -18.31
CA MET A 89 -16.47 13.02 -18.69
C MET A 89 -17.54 13.85 -19.41
N THR A 90 -17.74 15.10 -18.97
CA THR A 90 -18.71 16.02 -19.60
C THR A 90 -18.12 16.68 -20.84
N GLY A 91 -18.94 16.83 -21.91
CA GLY A 91 -18.55 17.50 -23.15
C GLY A 91 -19.18 16.90 -24.40
N GLY A 92 -18.93 17.51 -25.55
CA GLY A 92 -19.35 17.00 -26.87
C GLY A 92 -18.56 15.74 -27.23
N TYR A 93 -19.20 14.80 -27.97
CA TYR A 93 -18.59 13.50 -28.26
C TYR A 93 -17.18 13.59 -28.86
N GLU A 94 -17.02 14.38 -29.93
CA GLU A 94 -15.74 14.56 -30.62
C GLU A 94 -14.64 15.17 -29.71
N GLU A 95 -15.06 15.97 -28.72
CA GLU A 95 -14.15 16.64 -27.79
C GLU A 95 -13.64 15.66 -26.70
N VAL A 96 -14.49 14.71 -26.29
CA VAL A 96 -14.21 13.90 -25.10
C VAL A 96 -13.85 12.45 -25.40
N ILE A 97 -14.13 11.91 -26.60
CA ILE A 97 -13.94 10.49 -26.87
C ILE A 97 -12.47 10.06 -26.76
N THR A 98 -11.55 10.80 -27.38
CA THR A 98 -10.11 10.46 -27.37
C THR A 98 -9.53 10.64 -25.98
N SER A 99 -9.80 11.80 -25.34
CA SER A 99 -9.34 12.08 -23.98
C SER A 99 -9.97 11.11 -22.97
N GLY A 100 -11.25 10.79 -23.12
CA GLY A 100 -11.95 9.83 -22.26
C GLY A 100 -11.34 8.43 -22.31
N LYS A 101 -11.02 7.92 -23.51
CA LYS A 101 -10.34 6.62 -23.68
C LYS A 101 -8.93 6.63 -23.06
N LEU A 102 -8.20 7.73 -23.20
CA LEU A 102 -6.90 7.89 -22.54
C LEU A 102 -7.07 7.89 -21.00
N LEU A 103 -8.01 8.66 -20.48
CA LEU A 103 -8.29 8.74 -19.04
C LEU A 103 -8.78 7.40 -18.47
N LYS A 104 -9.61 6.66 -19.21
CA LYS A 104 -9.97 5.27 -18.85
C LYS A 104 -8.69 4.46 -18.59
N LYS A 105 -7.75 4.44 -19.53
CA LYS A 105 -6.50 3.66 -19.40
C LYS A 105 -5.62 4.15 -18.25
N MET A 106 -5.46 5.46 -18.09
CA MET A 106 -4.71 6.03 -16.95
C MET A 106 -5.35 5.63 -15.61
N THR A 107 -6.68 5.72 -15.52
CA THR A 107 -7.43 5.34 -14.31
C THR A 107 -7.27 3.86 -14.00
N GLU A 108 -7.37 2.98 -14.99
CA GLU A 108 -7.16 1.53 -14.83
C GLU A 108 -5.74 1.24 -14.28
N ILE A 109 -4.70 1.88 -14.82
CA ILE A 109 -3.31 1.73 -14.35
C ILE A 109 -3.17 2.19 -12.89
N LEU A 110 -3.72 3.36 -12.54
CA LEU A 110 -3.66 3.88 -11.17
C LEU A 110 -4.44 3.00 -10.18
N LEU A 111 -5.55 2.41 -10.61
CA LEU A 111 -6.30 1.45 -9.80
C LEU A 111 -5.53 0.13 -9.59
N MET A 112 -4.86 -0.38 -10.64
CA MET A 112 -3.99 -1.56 -10.53
C MET A 112 -2.84 -1.32 -9.53
N GLU A 113 -2.17 -0.17 -9.64
CA GLU A 113 -1.10 0.23 -8.73
C GLU A 113 -1.61 0.35 -7.27
N SER A 114 -2.74 1.02 -7.07
CA SER A 114 -3.37 1.16 -5.75
C SER A 114 -3.69 -0.21 -5.13
N ARG A 115 -4.23 -1.15 -5.92
CA ARG A 115 -4.50 -2.52 -5.46
C ARG A 115 -3.23 -3.30 -5.12
N ALA A 116 -2.19 -3.18 -5.94
CA ALA A 116 -0.90 -3.82 -5.67
C ALA A 116 -0.29 -3.32 -4.36
N ASN A 117 -0.27 -2.01 -4.16
CA ASN A 117 0.22 -1.37 -2.94
C ASN A 117 -0.58 -1.81 -1.70
N TYR A 118 -1.91 -1.88 -1.81
CA TYR A 118 -2.77 -2.36 -0.72
C TYR A 118 -2.48 -3.83 -0.36
N ARG A 119 -2.36 -4.71 -1.37
CA ARG A 119 -1.98 -6.13 -1.15
C ARG A 119 -0.62 -6.25 -0.47
N GLN A 120 0.35 -5.46 -0.90
CA GLN A 120 1.69 -5.46 -0.29
C GLN A 120 1.63 -5.01 1.18
N LEU A 121 0.87 -3.96 1.48
CA LEU A 121 0.67 -3.48 2.85
C LEU A 121 -0.02 -4.53 3.73
N MET A 122 -1.06 -5.19 3.23
CA MET A 122 -1.75 -6.26 3.96
C MET A 122 -0.82 -7.45 4.22
N ASN A 123 -0.05 -7.89 3.23
CA ASN A 123 0.92 -8.96 3.41
C ASN A 123 1.99 -8.59 4.46
N LYS A 124 2.45 -7.33 4.48
CA LYS A 124 3.38 -6.85 5.51
C LYS A 124 2.74 -6.90 6.90
N ARG A 125 1.48 -6.47 7.03
CA ARG A 125 0.75 -6.52 8.33
C ARG A 125 0.58 -7.94 8.85
N VAL A 126 0.18 -8.88 7.98
CA VAL A 126 0.02 -10.30 8.35
C VAL A 126 1.35 -10.89 8.81
N LYS A 127 2.45 -10.62 8.09
CA LYS A 127 3.78 -11.08 8.49
C LYS A 127 4.24 -10.46 9.80
N ASN A 128 4.02 -9.18 10.01
CA ASN A 128 4.39 -8.51 11.25
C ASN A 128 3.63 -9.09 12.45
N ALA A 129 2.31 -9.30 12.33
CA ALA A 129 1.52 -9.93 13.38
C ALA A 129 2.03 -11.35 13.71
N PHE A 130 2.41 -12.13 12.69
CA PHE A 130 3.01 -13.45 12.87
C PHE A 130 4.36 -13.37 13.60
N TYR A 131 5.24 -12.42 13.23
CA TYR A 131 6.53 -12.24 13.92
C TYR A 131 6.35 -11.82 15.38
N GLU A 132 5.40 -10.93 15.67
CA GLU A 132 5.09 -10.49 17.03
C GLU A 132 4.61 -11.67 17.89
N GLU A 133 3.71 -12.50 17.36
CA GLU A 133 3.23 -13.70 18.04
C GLU A 133 4.38 -14.68 18.27
N TRP A 134 5.17 -14.96 17.24
CA TRP A 134 6.26 -15.93 17.31
C TRP A 134 7.38 -15.51 18.27
N LEU A 135 7.80 -14.23 18.23
CA LEU A 135 9.04 -13.80 18.91
C LEU A 135 8.80 -13.04 20.22
N ILE A 136 7.64 -12.38 20.39
CA ILE A 136 7.44 -11.45 21.50
C ILE A 136 6.39 -11.95 22.47
N ASN A 137 5.27 -12.45 21.96
CA ASN A 137 4.15 -12.84 22.80
C ASN A 137 4.27 -14.27 23.37
N GLY A 138 5.44 -14.89 23.27
CA GLY A 138 5.70 -16.22 23.80
C GLY A 138 4.88 -17.30 23.12
N GLY A 139 4.68 -17.17 21.80
CA GLY A 139 3.97 -18.17 21.02
C GLY A 139 4.63 -19.52 21.17
N TYR A 140 4.01 -20.40 21.98
CA TYR A 140 4.51 -21.77 22.11
C TYR A 140 4.53 -22.41 20.74
N LYS A 141 5.68 -22.99 20.40
CA LYS A 141 5.87 -23.74 19.17
C LYS A 141 4.83 -24.87 19.13
N ASN A 142 3.86 -24.73 18.26
CA ASN A 142 2.80 -25.69 18.04
C ASN A 142 2.51 -25.83 16.54
N ALA A 143 1.79 -26.89 16.17
CA ALA A 143 1.49 -27.19 14.77
C ALA A 143 0.77 -26.02 14.06
N ASP A 144 -0.09 -25.28 14.73
CA ASP A 144 -0.78 -24.13 14.16
C ASP A 144 0.18 -22.99 13.80
N LEU A 145 1.13 -22.67 14.68
CA LEU A 145 2.15 -21.66 14.42
C LEU A 145 3.09 -22.09 13.27
N GLU A 146 3.46 -23.38 13.22
CA GLU A 146 4.26 -23.94 12.13
C GLU A 146 3.53 -23.84 10.79
N ASP A 147 2.27 -24.26 10.72
CA ASP A 147 1.45 -24.23 9.50
C ASP A 147 1.25 -22.80 8.99
N ARG A 148 0.98 -21.85 9.88
CA ARG A 148 0.87 -20.43 9.52
C ARG A 148 2.21 -19.85 9.05
N GLY A 149 3.29 -20.21 9.69
CA GLY A 149 4.64 -19.85 9.25
C GLY A 149 4.92 -20.35 7.83
N MET A 150 4.67 -21.63 7.59
CA MET A 150 4.86 -22.23 6.26
C MET A 150 3.98 -21.57 5.18
N ALA A 151 2.74 -21.25 5.49
CA ALA A 151 1.84 -20.51 4.58
C ALA A 151 2.38 -19.10 4.22
N LEU A 152 3.14 -18.47 5.12
CA LEU A 152 3.81 -17.19 4.90
C LEU A 152 5.21 -17.33 4.26
N GLY A 153 5.66 -18.56 4.01
CA GLY A 153 7.01 -18.88 3.53
C GLY A 153 8.09 -18.76 4.61
N ILE A 154 7.70 -18.93 5.87
CA ILE A 154 8.57 -18.82 7.06
C ILE A 154 8.61 -20.18 7.75
N ASP A 155 9.72 -20.89 7.61
CA ASP A 155 9.97 -22.13 8.36
C ASP A 155 10.54 -21.78 9.74
N ILE A 156 9.72 -21.85 10.79
CA ILE A 156 10.13 -21.49 12.16
C ILE A 156 11.08 -22.51 12.80
N ASN A 157 11.27 -23.66 12.17
CA ASN A 157 12.17 -24.71 12.67
C ASN A 157 13.63 -24.52 12.22
N LYS A 158 13.89 -23.57 11.33
CA LYS A 158 15.27 -23.27 10.92
C LYS A 158 15.98 -22.42 11.96
N PRO A 159 17.23 -22.74 12.29
CA PRO A 159 18.03 -21.91 13.20
C PRO A 159 18.26 -20.53 12.59
N ARG A 160 18.08 -19.49 13.42
CA ARG A 160 18.22 -18.10 13.01
C ARG A 160 18.93 -17.28 14.07
N ARG A 161 19.33 -16.08 13.68
CA ARG A 161 19.87 -15.06 14.57
C ARG A 161 18.90 -13.88 14.62
N VAL A 162 18.76 -13.29 15.79
CA VAL A 162 17.89 -12.13 16.00
C VAL A 162 18.72 -10.93 16.40
N PHE A 163 18.42 -9.80 15.77
CA PHE A 163 18.97 -8.50 16.11
C PHE A 163 17.85 -7.58 16.55
N ILE A 164 18.13 -6.80 17.58
CA ILE A 164 17.25 -5.74 18.03
C ILE A 164 18.01 -4.43 17.86
N ALA A 165 17.56 -3.59 16.94
CA ALA A 165 18.16 -2.28 16.71
C ALA A 165 17.27 -1.19 17.28
N SER A 166 17.83 -0.25 18.02
CA SER A 166 17.13 0.89 18.61
C SER A 166 17.93 2.18 18.51
N ILE A 167 17.24 3.31 18.55
CA ILE A 167 17.84 4.65 18.63
C ILE A 167 17.31 5.26 19.92
N ASP A 168 18.19 5.71 20.79
CA ASP A 168 17.81 6.26 22.11
C ASP A 168 17.02 7.56 21.99
N GLU A 169 17.31 8.37 20.96
CA GLU A 169 16.66 9.65 20.72
C GLU A 169 15.24 9.55 20.15
N LEU A 170 14.79 8.36 19.72
CA LEU A 170 13.48 8.17 19.09
C LEU A 170 12.31 8.66 19.96
N ASP A 171 12.39 8.50 21.26
CA ASP A 171 11.33 8.92 22.17
C ASP A 171 11.19 10.44 22.23
N ASN A 172 12.29 11.17 22.08
CA ASN A 172 12.31 12.65 22.04
C ASN A 172 11.77 13.20 20.70
N LEU A 173 11.81 12.40 19.64
CA LEU A 173 11.37 12.82 18.29
C LEU A 173 9.86 12.62 18.07
N LYS A 174 9.19 11.79 18.88
CA LYS A 174 7.78 11.42 18.67
C LYS A 174 6.80 12.58 18.78
N ASP A 175 7.13 13.59 19.57
CA ASP A 175 6.21 14.66 19.96
C ASP A 175 6.16 15.83 18.97
N SER A 176 7.01 15.82 17.91
CA SER A 176 7.02 16.85 16.89
C SER A 176 6.76 16.29 15.48
N GLN A 177 6.11 17.08 14.63
CA GLN A 177 5.87 16.71 13.22
C GLN A 177 7.19 16.49 12.46
N GLN A 178 8.21 17.30 12.75
CA GLN A 178 9.53 17.15 12.18
C GLN A 178 10.21 15.85 12.62
N GLY A 179 10.11 15.51 13.90
CA GLY A 179 10.65 14.27 14.44
C GLY A 179 9.95 13.02 13.87
N GLN A 180 8.62 13.06 13.71
CA GLN A 180 7.88 11.97 13.05
C GLN A 180 8.34 11.76 11.60
N SER A 181 8.64 12.84 10.87
CA SER A 181 9.19 12.76 9.51
C SER A 181 10.59 12.14 9.50
N GLN A 182 11.45 12.47 10.47
CA GLN A 182 12.78 11.87 10.62
C GLN A 182 12.69 10.38 10.95
N ILE A 183 11.79 9.99 11.84
CA ILE A 183 11.52 8.57 12.16
C ILE A 183 11.09 7.81 10.90
N ALA A 184 10.14 8.34 10.14
CA ALA A 184 9.65 7.71 8.92
C ALA A 184 10.75 7.54 7.85
N LYS A 185 11.63 8.55 7.74
CA LYS A 185 12.80 8.49 6.85
C LYS A 185 13.78 7.39 7.29
N PHE A 186 14.14 7.37 8.58
CA PHE A 186 15.00 6.33 9.15
C PHE A 186 14.45 4.92 8.89
N GLU A 187 13.16 4.70 9.12
CA GLU A 187 12.51 3.40 8.84
C GLU A 187 12.62 3.01 7.37
N THR A 188 12.44 3.98 6.49
CA THR A 188 12.57 3.76 5.04
C THR A 188 14.00 3.40 4.66
N ASP A 189 15.00 4.06 5.24
CA ASP A 189 16.40 3.81 4.95
C ASP A 189 16.86 2.47 5.50
N VAL A 190 16.43 2.07 6.71
CA VAL A 190 16.69 0.73 7.26
C VAL A 190 16.04 -0.36 6.39
N ASP A 191 14.77 -0.19 6.00
CA ASP A 191 14.06 -1.13 5.13
C ASP A 191 14.78 -1.28 3.77
N ALA A 192 15.27 -0.18 3.20
CA ALA A 192 16.04 -0.18 1.96
C ALA A 192 17.38 -0.92 2.10
N PHE A 193 18.10 -0.71 3.21
CA PHE A 193 19.34 -1.42 3.50
C PHE A 193 19.11 -2.94 3.62
N LEU A 194 18.09 -3.35 4.38
CA LEU A 194 17.75 -4.74 4.59
C LEU A 194 17.35 -5.43 3.28
N LYS A 195 16.51 -4.79 2.48
CA LYS A 195 16.10 -5.29 1.16
C LYS A 195 17.28 -5.45 0.20
N ARG A 196 18.15 -4.46 0.13
CA ARG A 196 19.36 -4.49 -0.74
C ARG A 196 20.28 -5.65 -0.39
N ASN A 197 20.38 -5.98 0.88
CA ASN A 197 21.21 -7.07 1.39
C ASN A 197 20.44 -8.40 1.51
N ASN A 198 19.22 -8.48 0.93
CA ASN A 198 18.35 -9.67 0.89
C ASN A 198 17.87 -10.18 2.27
N TYR A 199 17.84 -9.32 3.28
CA TYR A 199 17.26 -9.61 4.59
C TYR A 199 15.76 -9.32 4.57
N LYS A 200 14.96 -10.38 4.45
CA LYS A 200 13.50 -10.27 4.20
C LYS A 200 12.65 -10.33 5.47
N MET A 201 13.21 -10.86 6.56
CA MET A 201 12.49 -11.03 7.82
C MET A 201 12.90 -9.94 8.80
N HIS A 202 12.12 -8.88 8.82
CA HIS A 202 12.27 -7.79 9.78
C HIS A 202 10.93 -7.12 10.02
N PHE A 203 10.74 -6.59 11.21
CA PHE A 203 9.56 -5.85 11.58
C PHE A 203 9.88 -4.84 12.69
N ARG A 204 8.97 -3.90 12.90
CA ARG A 204 9.08 -2.94 13.98
C ARG A 204 8.14 -3.29 15.12
N ASN A 205 8.65 -3.22 16.35
CA ASN A 205 7.86 -3.25 17.57
C ASN A 205 8.20 -2.00 18.40
N ALA A 206 7.21 -1.11 18.59
CA ALA A 206 7.37 0.19 19.25
C ALA A 206 8.54 1.00 18.66
N SER A 207 9.60 1.24 19.45
CA SER A 207 10.81 1.97 19.04
C SER A 207 11.94 1.07 18.53
N ARG A 208 11.72 -0.25 18.48
CA ARG A 208 12.75 -1.23 18.14
C ARG A 208 12.51 -1.84 16.78
N GLN A 209 13.56 -1.96 15.97
CA GLN A 209 13.57 -2.75 14.75
C GLN A 209 14.09 -4.14 15.08
N ILE A 210 13.30 -5.16 14.84
CA ILE A 210 13.66 -6.56 15.02
C ILE A 210 14.00 -7.14 13.64
N ILE A 211 15.19 -7.72 13.53
CA ILE A 211 15.71 -8.26 12.28
C ILE A 211 16.06 -9.73 12.54
N ILE A 212 15.48 -10.60 11.74
CA ILE A 212 15.68 -12.04 11.81
C ILE A 212 16.48 -12.44 10.57
N ILE A 213 17.61 -13.05 10.77
CA ILE A 213 18.44 -13.51 9.67
C ILE A 213 18.66 -15.01 9.74
N ASP A 214 18.90 -15.64 8.60
CA ASP A 214 19.30 -17.03 8.56
C ASP A 214 20.63 -17.21 9.28
N ASN A 215 20.85 -18.43 9.74
CA ASN A 215 22.04 -18.80 10.48
C ASN A 215 23.33 -18.35 9.79
N MET A 216 24.17 -17.61 10.51
CA MET A 216 25.52 -17.24 10.08
C MET A 216 26.50 -17.24 11.26
N ASP A 217 27.78 -17.38 10.96
CA ASP A 217 28.82 -17.32 11.99
C ASP A 217 28.89 -15.93 12.67
N THR A 218 29.41 -15.91 13.89
CA THR A 218 29.48 -14.71 14.73
C THR A 218 30.24 -13.57 14.05
N GLY A 219 31.29 -13.83 13.29
CA GLY A 219 32.04 -12.79 12.59
C GLY A 219 31.21 -12.09 11.52
N LYS A 220 30.39 -12.80 10.77
CA LYS A 220 29.46 -12.22 9.78
C LYS A 220 28.34 -11.46 10.46
N VAL A 221 27.85 -11.94 11.59
CA VAL A 221 26.83 -11.29 12.42
C VAL A 221 27.32 -9.92 12.88
N VAL A 222 28.52 -9.83 13.45
CA VAL A 222 29.12 -8.56 13.89
C VAL A 222 29.31 -7.61 12.71
N LYS A 223 29.87 -8.09 11.62
CA LYS A 223 30.08 -7.28 10.41
C LYS A 223 28.77 -6.74 9.83
N PHE A 224 27.69 -7.53 9.88
CA PHE A 224 26.36 -7.06 9.47
C PHE A 224 25.87 -5.90 10.36
N ALA A 225 26.01 -6.04 11.68
CA ALA A 225 25.61 -5.02 12.64
C ALA A 225 26.40 -3.71 12.44
N GLU A 226 27.72 -3.81 12.26
CA GLU A 226 28.60 -2.67 11.96
C GLU A 226 28.20 -1.97 10.66
N ASN A 227 27.92 -2.73 9.60
CA ASN A 227 27.50 -2.18 8.31
C ASN A 227 26.14 -1.46 8.41
N LEU A 228 25.20 -2.03 9.16
CA LEU A 228 23.88 -1.41 9.38
C LEU A 228 24.03 -0.10 10.19
N ALA A 229 24.79 -0.13 11.28
CA ALA A 229 25.06 1.05 12.10
C ALA A 229 25.76 2.16 11.29
N GLY A 230 26.78 1.81 10.52
CA GLY A 230 27.49 2.74 9.64
C GLY A 230 26.58 3.36 8.59
N TYR A 231 25.72 2.56 7.96
CA TYR A 231 24.76 3.05 6.97
C TYR A 231 23.76 4.05 7.58
N VAL A 232 23.21 3.74 8.73
CA VAL A 232 22.28 4.63 9.45
C VAL A 232 22.96 5.92 9.85
N TRP A 233 24.19 5.85 10.36
CA TRP A 233 24.96 7.03 10.71
C TRP A 233 25.24 7.93 9.50
N GLU A 234 25.59 7.36 8.36
CA GLU A 234 25.83 8.14 7.14
C GLU A 234 24.58 8.85 6.64
N LYS A 235 23.45 8.16 6.66
CA LYS A 235 22.18 8.62 6.07
C LYS A 235 21.39 9.55 6.97
N ASP A 236 21.27 9.21 8.24
CA ASP A 236 20.30 9.80 9.16
C ASP A 236 20.97 10.49 10.35
N LYS A 237 22.29 10.27 10.55
CA LYS A 237 23.06 10.78 11.69
C LYS A 237 22.56 10.27 13.04
N PHE A 238 21.90 9.13 13.06
CA PHE A 238 21.48 8.48 14.29
C PHE A 238 22.49 7.44 14.74
N GLU A 239 22.75 7.40 16.03
CA GLU A 239 23.51 6.33 16.66
C GLU A 239 22.59 5.12 16.89
N LEU A 240 22.94 3.99 16.29
CA LEU A 240 22.15 2.78 16.32
C LEU A 240 22.71 1.81 17.34
N ASN A 241 21.94 1.53 18.39
CA ASN A 241 22.23 0.49 19.37
C ASN A 241 21.73 -0.86 18.84
N ILE A 242 22.60 -1.86 18.75
CA ILE A 242 22.25 -3.18 18.24
C ILE A 242 22.53 -4.24 19.29
N GLY A 243 21.46 -4.85 19.80
CA GLY A 243 21.53 -6.09 20.57
C GLY A 243 21.54 -7.30 19.63
N ILE A 244 22.39 -8.26 19.91
CA ILE A 244 22.55 -9.49 19.13
C ILE A 244 22.35 -10.66 20.10
N ASP A 245 21.61 -11.69 19.69
CA ASP A 245 21.48 -12.92 20.46
C ASP A 245 22.84 -13.58 20.71
N SER A 246 22.96 -14.32 21.80
CA SER A 246 24.23 -14.94 22.21
C SER A 246 24.50 -16.27 21.53
N ALA A 247 23.49 -16.96 21.04
CA ALA A 247 23.59 -18.30 20.47
C ALA A 247 22.58 -18.53 19.33
N GLN A 248 22.88 -19.50 18.48
CA GLN A 248 21.92 -20.03 17.53
C GLN A 248 20.97 -20.95 18.29
N SER A 249 19.70 -20.55 18.37
CA SER A 249 18.68 -21.39 18.99
C SER A 249 17.59 -21.75 17.98
N TYR A 250 17.02 -22.95 18.11
CA TYR A 250 15.77 -23.32 17.46
C TYR A 250 14.59 -22.76 18.25
N ASP A 251 14.79 -22.46 19.52
CA ASP A 251 13.84 -21.75 20.35
C ASP A 251 14.23 -20.29 20.42
N MET A 252 13.43 -19.45 19.80
CA MET A 252 13.67 -18.01 19.71
C MET A 252 13.31 -17.27 21.00
N HIS A 253 12.92 -18.00 22.06
CA HIS A 253 12.62 -17.44 23.39
C HIS A 253 13.79 -17.58 24.39
N GLU A 254 14.88 -18.27 24.02
CA GLU A 254 16.12 -18.26 24.76
C GLU A 254 16.97 -17.03 24.37
#